data_23968c69295545b982d8cb20ee2fb469
#
_entry.id   23968c69295545b982d8cb20ee2fb469
#
_cell.length_a   1.000
_cell.length_b   1.000
_cell.length_c   1.000
_cell.angle_alpha   90.00
_cell.angle_beta   90.00
_cell.angle_gamma   90.00
#
_symmetry.space_group_name_H-M   'P 1'
#
loop_
_entity.id
_entity.type
_entity.pdbx_description
1 polymer ?
#
loop_
_entity_poly.entity_id
_entity_poly.type
_entity_poly.pdbx_seq_one_letter_code
_entity_poly.pdbx_strand_id
1 'polypeptide(L)'
;VSNIVWGNQNLSEFLKLLKQECCDGIELAPSLIWKEPILSSSEERSSLKKKILSSGLKLVGFHSLLFSRPDLQLFKSEISRKNTITYLKDLIKLCSELGGSQLIFGSPNNRLLHGKKYEECLKQSYDDFLNLAEYCFEKKVFFCIEPLGKNLSEFIVSMSEGGELVRKVNHPNFRLHLDTKTVFTTKEDMSFIVDKYGDLIQHVHISDDDLNEPGSINKEHVNISKFLKKIEYK
;
A
#
# COMPACT_ATOMS: atom_id res chain seq x y z
N VAL A 1 8.69 5.64 -7.33
CA VAL A 1 9.39 6.07 -6.10
C VAL A 1 8.42 6.80 -5.20
N SER A 2 8.57 6.66 -3.86
CA SER A 2 7.69 7.27 -2.87
C SER A 2 8.21 8.64 -2.39
N ASN A 3 7.29 9.57 -2.10
CA ASN A 3 7.62 10.84 -1.47
C ASN A 3 8.07 10.73 0.01
N ILE A 4 7.97 9.56 0.63
CA ILE A 4 8.54 9.33 1.98
C ILE A 4 10.05 9.55 2.00
N VAL A 5 10.76 9.13 0.96
CA VAL A 5 12.22 9.30 0.88
C VAL A 5 12.63 10.75 0.76
N TRP A 6 11.72 11.62 0.31
CA TRP A 6 11.96 13.06 0.16
C TRP A 6 11.45 13.87 1.37
N GLY A 7 10.47 13.33 2.09
CA GLY A 7 9.86 14.00 3.25
C GLY A 7 9.13 15.29 2.88
N ASN A 8 9.27 16.31 3.71
CA ASN A 8 8.61 17.62 3.55
C ASN A 8 9.38 18.61 2.65
N GLN A 9 10.33 18.14 1.87
CA GLN A 9 11.10 19.01 0.97
C GLN A 9 10.26 19.42 -0.25
N ASN A 10 10.84 20.30 -1.09
CA ASN A 10 10.14 20.84 -2.25
C ASN A 10 9.74 19.74 -3.25
N LEU A 11 8.44 19.46 -3.34
CA LEU A 11 7.90 18.45 -4.24
C LEU A 11 8.32 18.68 -5.71
N SER A 12 8.43 19.95 -6.16
CA SER A 12 8.80 20.24 -7.55
C SER A 12 10.25 19.82 -7.86
N GLU A 13 11.16 19.98 -6.92
CA GLU A 13 12.55 19.51 -7.06
C GLU A 13 12.61 17.99 -7.07
N PHE A 14 11.84 17.35 -6.20
CA PHE A 14 11.74 15.89 -6.17
C PHE A 14 11.20 15.32 -7.49
N LEU A 15 10.10 15.88 -8.02
CA LEU A 15 9.55 15.45 -9.32
C LEU A 15 10.56 15.64 -10.46
N LYS A 16 11.33 16.73 -10.44
CA LYS A 16 12.39 16.97 -11.44
C LYS A 16 13.50 15.92 -11.33
N LEU A 17 13.95 15.62 -10.12
CA LEU A 17 14.94 14.57 -9.87
C LEU A 17 14.45 13.22 -10.38
N LEU A 18 13.24 12.80 -10.00
CA LEU A 18 12.68 11.53 -10.47
C LEU A 18 12.65 11.40 -11.99
N LYS A 19 12.34 12.50 -12.69
CA LYS A 19 12.35 12.51 -14.15
C LYS A 19 13.77 12.42 -14.72
N GLN A 20 14.74 13.06 -14.11
CA GLN A 20 16.15 12.95 -14.48
C GLN A 20 16.68 11.52 -14.30
N GLU A 21 16.23 10.83 -13.24
CA GLU A 21 16.56 9.43 -12.95
C GLU A 21 15.67 8.43 -13.72
N CYS A 22 15.02 8.87 -14.80
CA CYS A 22 14.21 8.03 -15.68
C CYS A 22 13.05 7.28 -14.97
N CYS A 23 12.54 7.80 -13.85
CA CYS A 23 11.35 7.24 -13.22
C CYS A 23 10.10 7.55 -14.05
N ASP A 24 9.14 6.61 -14.07
CA ASP A 24 7.86 6.76 -14.77
C ASP A 24 6.75 7.31 -13.87
N GLY A 25 6.88 7.15 -12.54
CA GLY A 25 5.83 7.51 -11.62
C GLY A 25 6.28 7.78 -10.20
N ILE A 26 5.36 8.41 -9.47
CA ILE A 26 5.49 8.71 -8.05
C ILE A 26 4.36 8.05 -7.28
N GLU A 27 4.68 7.53 -6.10
CA GLU A 27 3.71 7.09 -5.10
C GLU A 27 3.71 8.09 -3.94
N LEU A 28 2.54 8.37 -3.39
CA LEU A 28 2.41 9.40 -2.35
C LEU A 28 1.92 8.82 -1.02
N ALA A 29 2.56 9.25 0.05
CA ALA A 29 1.98 9.28 1.38
C ALA A 29 1.15 10.59 1.48
N PRO A 30 -0.20 10.53 1.47
CA PRO A 30 -1.03 11.72 1.35
C PRO A 30 -0.84 12.73 2.48
N SER A 31 -0.55 12.24 3.69
CA SER A 31 -0.30 13.07 4.87
C SER A 31 0.98 13.91 4.81
N LEU A 32 1.90 13.59 3.89
CA LEU A 32 3.08 14.42 3.60
C LEU A 32 2.78 15.52 2.56
N ILE A 33 1.61 15.47 1.93
CA ILE A 33 1.17 16.51 0.98
C ILE A 33 0.20 17.48 1.67
N TRP A 34 -0.75 16.94 2.43
CA TRP A 34 -1.76 17.72 3.15
C TRP A 34 -1.87 17.25 4.59
N LYS A 35 -2.03 18.18 5.52
CA LYS A 35 -2.28 17.83 6.93
C LYS A 35 -3.53 16.95 7.09
N GLU A 36 -4.59 17.29 6.34
CA GLU A 36 -5.86 16.56 6.29
C GLU A 36 -6.18 16.22 4.81
N PRO A 37 -5.65 15.11 4.27
CA PRO A 37 -5.73 14.80 2.85
C PRO A 37 -7.16 14.79 2.28
N ILE A 38 -8.11 14.21 3.03
CA ILE A 38 -9.50 14.08 2.58
C ILE A 38 -10.25 15.42 2.55
N LEU A 39 -9.76 16.46 3.24
CA LEU A 39 -10.32 17.80 3.26
C LEU A 39 -9.66 18.73 2.24
N SER A 40 -8.68 18.26 1.47
CA SER A 40 -8.07 19.08 0.41
C SER A 40 -9.12 19.59 -0.58
N SER A 41 -8.97 20.84 -1.03
CA SER A 41 -9.89 21.45 -1.98
C SER A 41 -9.73 20.87 -3.40
N SER A 42 -10.72 21.10 -4.26
CA SER A 42 -10.66 20.70 -5.67
C SER A 42 -9.51 21.39 -6.41
N GLU A 43 -9.21 22.64 -6.05
CA GLU A 43 -8.12 23.43 -6.59
C GLU A 43 -6.76 22.87 -6.22
N GLU A 44 -6.56 22.48 -4.94
CA GLU A 44 -5.34 21.85 -4.45
C GLU A 44 -5.10 20.50 -5.14
N ARG A 45 -6.15 19.67 -5.27
CA ARG A 45 -6.08 18.38 -5.98
C ARG A 45 -5.73 18.57 -7.44
N SER A 46 -6.40 19.49 -8.12
CA SER A 46 -6.12 19.83 -9.53
C SER A 46 -4.71 20.34 -9.73
N SER A 47 -4.24 21.22 -8.83
CA SER A 47 -2.88 21.75 -8.84
C SER A 47 -1.83 20.65 -8.68
N LEU A 48 -2.00 19.75 -7.70
CA LEU A 48 -1.10 18.61 -7.49
C LEU A 48 -1.08 17.68 -8.71
N LYS A 49 -2.26 17.30 -9.22
CA LYS A 49 -2.37 16.45 -10.42
C LYS A 49 -1.65 17.07 -11.61
N LYS A 50 -1.90 18.37 -11.88
CA LYS A 50 -1.23 19.09 -12.96
C LYS A 50 0.29 19.14 -12.76
N LYS A 51 0.75 19.37 -11.53
CA LYS A 51 2.18 19.41 -11.20
C LYS A 51 2.87 18.07 -11.51
N ILE A 52 2.28 16.94 -11.12
CA ILE A 52 2.81 15.61 -11.39
C ILE A 52 2.83 15.35 -12.90
N LEU A 53 1.72 15.57 -13.59
CA LEU A 53 1.62 15.31 -15.04
C LEU A 53 2.57 16.18 -15.85
N SER A 54 2.71 17.48 -15.50
CA SER A 54 3.60 18.39 -16.21
C SER A 54 5.09 18.07 -16.02
N SER A 55 5.45 17.31 -14.99
CA SER A 55 6.81 16.77 -14.83
C SER A 55 7.09 15.52 -15.67
N GLY A 56 6.09 15.02 -16.42
CA GLY A 56 6.19 13.80 -17.22
C GLY A 56 6.12 12.51 -16.41
N LEU A 57 5.61 12.59 -15.17
CA LEU A 57 5.40 11.46 -14.27
C LEU A 57 3.90 11.11 -14.16
N LYS A 58 3.61 9.92 -13.69
CA LYS A 58 2.26 9.47 -13.34
C LYS A 58 2.14 9.33 -11.82
N LEU A 59 0.97 9.61 -11.25
CA LEU A 59 0.66 9.15 -9.92
C LEU A 59 0.39 7.63 -9.99
N VAL A 60 1.21 6.84 -9.31
CA VAL A 60 1.02 5.39 -9.21
C VAL A 60 -0.08 5.07 -8.22
N GLY A 61 0.00 5.64 -7.02
CA GLY A 61 -0.98 5.37 -5.98
C GLY A 61 -0.61 6.03 -4.66
N PHE A 62 -1.29 5.55 -3.61
CA PHE A 62 -1.07 5.98 -2.24
C PHE A 62 -0.58 4.85 -1.36
N HIS A 63 0.30 5.18 -0.43
CA HIS A 63 0.70 4.31 0.68
C HIS A 63 0.73 5.08 2.00
N SER A 64 1.12 4.43 3.11
CA SER A 64 1.12 5.05 4.46
C SER A 64 -0.22 5.72 4.81
N LEU A 65 -1.31 5.06 4.44
CA LEU A 65 -2.67 5.63 4.37
C LEU A 65 -3.15 6.22 5.69
N LEU A 66 -2.80 5.60 6.82
CA LEU A 66 -3.26 5.98 8.16
C LEU A 66 -2.12 6.46 9.09
N PHE A 67 -0.96 6.80 8.52
CA PHE A 67 0.22 7.18 9.32
C PHE A 67 -0.06 8.36 10.26
N SER A 68 -0.79 9.37 9.81
CA SER A 68 -1.16 10.55 10.61
C SER A 68 -2.46 10.36 11.42
N ARG A 69 -3.07 9.18 11.39
CA ARG A 69 -4.39 8.89 11.98
C ARG A 69 -4.35 7.71 12.95
N PRO A 70 -3.64 7.83 14.09
CA PRO A 70 -3.58 6.78 15.11
C PRO A 70 -4.93 6.50 15.80
N ASP A 71 -5.88 7.42 15.67
CA ASP A 71 -7.26 7.28 16.13
C ASP A 71 -8.09 6.25 15.36
N LEU A 72 -7.74 6.02 14.09
CA LEU A 72 -8.42 5.07 13.21
C LEU A 72 -7.88 3.66 13.43
N GLN A 73 -8.73 2.75 13.91
CA GLN A 73 -8.35 1.39 14.31
C GLN A 73 -9.39 0.38 13.81
N LEU A 74 -8.94 -0.67 13.12
CA LEU A 74 -9.86 -1.69 12.58
C LEU A 74 -10.54 -2.53 13.67
N PHE A 75 -9.82 -2.84 14.76
CA PHE A 75 -10.28 -3.85 15.71
C PHE A 75 -10.54 -3.30 17.12
N LYS A 76 -10.34 -2.01 17.37
CA LYS A 76 -10.53 -1.40 18.70
C LYS A 76 -12.00 -1.35 19.14
N SER A 77 -12.86 -0.82 18.28
CA SER A 77 -14.30 -0.73 18.51
C SER A 77 -15.06 -0.62 17.20
N GLU A 78 -16.37 -0.84 17.24
CA GLU A 78 -17.21 -0.72 16.03
C GLU A 78 -17.20 0.71 15.47
N ILE A 79 -17.22 1.73 16.34
CA ILE A 79 -17.16 3.14 15.91
C ILE A 79 -15.82 3.43 15.23
N SER A 80 -14.71 3.03 15.84
CA SER A 80 -13.38 3.22 15.26
C SER A 80 -13.25 2.49 13.90
N ARG A 81 -13.76 1.25 13.81
CA ARG A 81 -13.80 0.48 12.58
C ARG A 81 -14.55 1.21 11.47
N LYS A 82 -15.78 1.64 11.74
CA LYS A 82 -16.62 2.38 10.77
C LYS A 82 -15.92 3.66 10.29
N ASN A 83 -15.33 4.43 11.21
CA ASN A 83 -14.58 5.63 10.88
C ASN A 83 -13.36 5.31 10.02
N THR A 84 -12.65 4.21 10.32
CA THR A 84 -11.49 3.75 9.52
C THR A 84 -11.90 3.40 8.09
N ILE A 85 -12.97 2.63 7.92
CA ILE A 85 -13.47 2.24 6.59
C ILE A 85 -13.95 3.48 5.81
N THR A 86 -14.66 4.40 6.46
CA THR A 86 -15.08 5.66 5.82
C THR A 86 -13.88 6.47 5.35
N TYR A 87 -12.87 6.66 6.19
CA TYR A 87 -11.67 7.41 5.84
C TYR A 87 -10.89 6.74 4.69
N LEU A 88 -10.78 5.41 4.69
CA LEU A 88 -10.16 4.67 3.58
C LEU A 88 -10.93 4.86 2.27
N LYS A 89 -12.27 4.89 2.30
CA LYS A 89 -13.08 5.22 1.11
C LYS A 89 -12.81 6.64 0.60
N ASP A 90 -12.66 7.62 1.48
CA ASP A 90 -12.32 8.98 1.09
C ASP A 90 -10.92 9.04 0.45
N LEU A 91 -9.95 8.28 0.94
CA LEU A 91 -8.63 8.16 0.30
C LEU A 91 -8.70 7.43 -1.05
N ILE A 92 -9.54 6.40 -1.20
CA ILE A 92 -9.79 5.72 -2.48
C ILE A 92 -10.32 6.72 -3.51
N LYS A 93 -11.32 7.53 -3.13
CA LYS A 93 -11.86 8.58 -3.98
C LYS A 93 -10.78 9.59 -4.36
N LEU A 94 -10.01 10.08 -3.39
CA LEU A 94 -8.93 11.06 -3.62
C LEU A 94 -7.87 10.51 -4.56
N CYS A 95 -7.44 9.26 -4.38
CA CYS A 95 -6.47 8.59 -5.25
C CYS A 95 -6.95 8.53 -6.70
N SER A 96 -8.20 8.09 -6.90
CA SER A 96 -8.83 8.03 -8.23
C SER A 96 -8.94 9.41 -8.89
N GLU A 97 -9.35 10.46 -8.16
CA GLU A 97 -9.45 11.84 -8.68
C GLU A 97 -8.10 12.39 -9.14
N LEU A 98 -7.03 12.05 -8.43
CA LEU A 98 -5.67 12.42 -8.81
C LEU A 98 -5.10 11.60 -9.98
N GLY A 99 -5.75 10.48 -10.33
CA GLY A 99 -5.33 9.59 -11.40
C GLY A 99 -4.40 8.47 -10.96
N GLY A 100 -4.34 8.19 -9.65
CA GLY A 100 -3.67 7.01 -9.11
C GLY A 100 -4.49 5.75 -9.35
N SER A 101 -3.82 4.59 -9.32
CA SER A 101 -4.42 3.29 -9.62
C SER A 101 -4.46 2.33 -8.43
N GLN A 102 -3.78 2.63 -7.33
CA GLN A 102 -3.69 1.69 -6.22
C GLN A 102 -3.46 2.37 -4.87
N LEU A 103 -3.91 1.70 -3.81
CA LEU A 103 -3.70 2.09 -2.42
C LEU A 103 -3.06 0.91 -1.67
N ILE A 104 -1.95 1.17 -1.00
CA ILE A 104 -1.21 0.16 -0.24
C ILE A 104 -1.53 0.30 1.25
N PHE A 105 -2.20 -0.71 1.79
CA PHE A 105 -2.64 -0.73 3.17
C PHE A 105 -1.69 -1.56 4.04
N GLY A 106 -0.64 -0.89 4.52
CA GLY A 106 0.26 -1.38 5.58
C GLY A 106 -0.26 -0.98 6.96
N SER A 107 -0.01 0.23 7.39
CA SER A 107 -0.58 0.87 8.60
C SER A 107 -0.58 -0.01 9.86
N PRO A 108 0.59 -0.43 10.38
CA PRO A 108 0.69 -1.42 11.46
C PRO A 108 -0.09 -1.03 12.72
N ASN A 109 0.03 0.22 13.16
CA ASN A 109 -0.63 0.72 14.37
C ASN A 109 -2.16 0.75 14.27
N ASN A 110 -2.71 0.68 13.07
CA ASN A 110 -4.16 0.73 12.83
C ASN A 110 -4.78 -0.68 12.71
N ARG A 111 -3.95 -1.74 12.79
CA ARG A 111 -4.33 -3.16 12.70
C ARG A 111 -4.03 -3.95 13.98
N LEU A 112 -3.82 -3.28 15.12
CA LEU A 112 -3.65 -3.92 16.41
C LEU A 112 -4.91 -4.69 16.79
N LEU A 113 -4.76 -5.90 17.32
CA LEU A 113 -5.89 -6.76 17.68
C LEU A 113 -6.63 -6.30 18.95
N HIS A 114 -6.01 -5.46 19.77
CA HIS A 114 -6.59 -4.96 21.03
C HIS A 114 -7.08 -6.09 21.96
N GLY A 115 -6.33 -7.19 22.03
CA GLY A 115 -6.64 -8.35 22.85
C GLY A 115 -7.72 -9.27 22.29
N LYS A 116 -8.26 -9.01 21.10
CA LYS A 116 -9.19 -9.91 20.41
C LYS A 116 -8.43 -11.09 19.80
N LYS A 117 -9.14 -12.19 19.56
CA LYS A 117 -8.60 -13.34 18.86
C LYS A 117 -8.36 -13.02 17.39
N TYR A 118 -7.26 -13.50 16.83
CA TYR A 118 -6.91 -13.32 15.43
C TYR A 118 -8.03 -13.74 14.47
N GLU A 119 -8.64 -14.92 14.73
CA GLU A 119 -9.70 -15.48 13.88
C GLU A 119 -10.97 -14.61 13.88
N GLU A 120 -11.28 -13.94 15.00
CA GLU A 120 -12.41 -13.02 15.07
C GLU A 120 -12.13 -11.76 14.23
N CYS A 121 -10.92 -11.22 14.34
CA CYS A 121 -10.48 -10.08 13.54
C CYS A 121 -10.41 -10.43 12.05
N LEU A 122 -9.91 -11.62 11.72
CA LEU A 122 -9.84 -12.11 10.35
C LEU A 122 -11.24 -12.25 9.74
N LYS A 123 -12.19 -12.86 10.47
CA LYS A 123 -13.57 -12.98 10.00
C LYS A 123 -14.22 -11.61 9.78
N GLN A 124 -14.05 -10.68 10.72
CA GLN A 124 -14.56 -9.32 10.59
C GLN A 124 -13.99 -8.60 9.36
N SER A 125 -12.70 -8.80 9.08
CA SER A 125 -12.01 -8.13 7.98
C SER A 125 -12.49 -8.54 6.59
N TYR A 126 -13.12 -9.71 6.43
CA TYR A 126 -13.63 -10.14 5.12
C TYR A 126 -14.67 -9.17 4.56
N ASP A 127 -15.66 -8.82 5.36
CA ASP A 127 -16.73 -7.90 4.96
C ASP A 127 -16.18 -6.47 4.76
N ASP A 128 -15.26 -6.05 5.63
CA ASP A 128 -14.61 -4.74 5.53
C ASP A 128 -13.81 -4.58 4.23
N PHE A 129 -12.99 -5.57 3.91
CA PHE A 129 -12.17 -5.51 2.70
C PHE A 129 -12.97 -5.77 1.42
N LEU A 130 -14.03 -6.59 1.47
CA LEU A 130 -14.95 -6.72 0.36
C LEU A 130 -15.63 -5.37 0.04
N ASN A 131 -16.15 -4.69 1.07
CA ASN A 131 -16.77 -3.37 0.94
C ASN A 131 -15.79 -2.30 0.37
N LEU A 132 -14.52 -2.33 0.79
CA LEU A 132 -13.50 -1.45 0.21
C LEU A 132 -13.18 -1.82 -1.23
N ALA A 133 -13.11 -3.12 -1.55
CA ALA A 133 -12.82 -3.61 -2.89
C ALA A 133 -13.92 -3.26 -3.90
N GLU A 134 -15.19 -3.39 -3.50
CA GLU A 134 -16.34 -2.96 -4.30
C GLU A 134 -16.27 -1.46 -4.63
N TYR A 135 -15.96 -0.64 -3.61
CA TYR A 135 -15.78 0.79 -3.83
C TYR A 135 -14.55 1.10 -4.71
N CYS A 136 -13.47 0.34 -4.56
CA CYS A 136 -12.31 0.44 -5.46
C CYS A 136 -12.66 0.11 -6.91
N PHE A 137 -13.50 -0.89 -7.13
CA PHE A 137 -13.99 -1.23 -8.47
C PHE A 137 -14.76 -0.06 -9.11
N GLU A 138 -15.68 0.57 -8.38
CA GLU A 138 -16.38 1.77 -8.83
C GLU A 138 -15.43 2.92 -9.18
N LYS A 139 -14.36 3.08 -8.41
CA LYS A 139 -13.36 4.15 -8.57
C LYS A 139 -12.22 3.78 -9.52
N LYS A 140 -12.19 2.55 -10.06
CA LYS A 140 -11.15 2.01 -10.98
C LYS A 140 -9.75 2.04 -10.38
N VAL A 141 -9.63 1.70 -9.11
CA VAL A 141 -8.37 1.56 -8.38
C VAL A 141 -8.30 0.19 -7.70
N PHE A 142 -7.13 -0.19 -7.22
CA PHE A 142 -6.91 -1.41 -6.44
C PHE A 142 -6.64 -1.06 -4.97
N PHE A 143 -7.13 -1.91 -4.06
CA PHE A 143 -6.76 -1.87 -2.66
C PHE A 143 -5.85 -3.05 -2.35
N CYS A 144 -4.61 -2.78 -1.99
CA CYS A 144 -3.58 -3.81 -1.80
C CYS A 144 -3.27 -3.97 -0.32
N ILE A 145 -3.50 -5.16 0.22
CA ILE A 145 -3.07 -5.49 1.58
C ILE A 145 -1.58 -5.75 1.61
N GLU A 146 -0.88 -5.12 2.52
CA GLU A 146 0.55 -5.28 2.74
C GLU A 146 0.80 -6.10 4.02
N PRO A 147 1.37 -7.30 3.92
CA PRO A 147 1.92 -8.04 5.05
C PRO A 147 3.14 -7.32 5.62
N LEU A 148 3.30 -7.27 6.96
CA LEU A 148 4.31 -6.40 7.58
C LEU A 148 5.35 -7.11 8.47
N GLY A 149 5.26 -8.42 8.66
CA GLY A 149 6.08 -9.13 9.63
C GLY A 149 5.60 -8.96 11.08
N LYS A 150 5.90 -9.97 11.91
CA LYS A 150 5.44 -10.02 13.32
C LYS A 150 6.05 -8.95 14.21
N ASN A 151 7.18 -8.39 13.82
CA ASN A 151 7.83 -7.31 14.55
C ASN A 151 7.14 -5.95 14.37
N LEU A 152 6.29 -5.80 13.37
CA LEU A 152 5.61 -4.55 13.04
C LEU A 152 4.09 -4.62 13.20
N SER A 153 3.48 -5.80 13.05
CA SER A 153 2.02 -5.93 13.04
C SER A 153 1.58 -7.19 13.77
N GLU A 154 0.35 -7.18 14.28
CA GLU A 154 -0.34 -8.33 14.87
C GLU A 154 -1.29 -9.01 13.87
N PHE A 155 -1.59 -8.35 12.74
CA PHE A 155 -2.59 -8.79 11.77
C PHE A 155 -2.02 -8.77 10.35
N ILE A 156 -2.11 -9.89 9.64
CA ILE A 156 -1.52 -10.12 8.32
C ILE A 156 -0.02 -9.85 8.32
N VAL A 157 0.72 -10.80 8.87
CA VAL A 157 2.15 -10.65 9.14
C VAL A 157 3.05 -11.40 8.17
N SER A 158 2.46 -12.15 7.23
CA SER A 158 3.19 -12.90 6.22
C SER A 158 2.52 -12.81 4.85
N MET A 159 3.27 -13.06 3.80
CA MET A 159 2.74 -13.13 2.43
C MET A 159 1.67 -14.23 2.31
N SER A 160 1.88 -15.34 3.02
CA SER A 160 0.91 -16.44 3.07
C SER A 160 -0.41 -16.01 3.70
N GLU A 161 -0.40 -15.29 4.84
CA GLU A 161 -1.63 -14.75 5.45
C GLU A 161 -2.32 -13.74 4.54
N GLY A 162 -1.56 -12.84 3.92
CA GLY A 162 -2.09 -11.86 2.97
C GLY A 162 -2.72 -12.52 1.74
N GLY A 163 -2.05 -13.51 1.16
CA GLY A 163 -2.55 -14.28 0.02
C GLY A 163 -3.85 -15.02 0.32
N GLU A 164 -3.92 -15.70 1.47
CA GLU A 164 -5.16 -16.39 1.90
C GLU A 164 -6.30 -15.40 2.15
N LEU A 165 -6.01 -14.23 2.73
CA LEU A 165 -7.02 -13.18 2.91
C LEU A 165 -7.55 -12.68 1.55
N VAL A 166 -6.65 -12.39 0.58
CA VAL A 166 -7.05 -11.97 -0.77
C VAL A 166 -7.90 -13.02 -1.46
N ARG A 167 -7.50 -14.31 -1.39
CA ARG A 167 -8.29 -15.44 -1.91
C ARG A 167 -9.66 -15.52 -1.26
N LYS A 168 -9.76 -15.29 0.05
CA LYS A 168 -11.00 -15.39 0.80
C LYS A 168 -11.95 -14.23 0.51
N VAL A 169 -11.46 -13.01 0.39
CA VAL A 169 -12.25 -11.83 -0.03
C VAL A 169 -12.73 -12.00 -1.48
N ASN A 170 -11.92 -12.64 -2.33
CA ASN A 170 -12.26 -13.03 -3.70
C ASN A 170 -12.86 -11.91 -4.55
N HIS A 171 -12.21 -10.75 -4.56
CA HIS A 171 -12.63 -9.60 -5.36
C HIS A 171 -11.46 -9.08 -6.22
N PRO A 172 -11.66 -8.78 -7.53
CA PRO A 172 -10.55 -8.40 -8.43
C PRO A 172 -9.81 -7.14 -8.01
N ASN A 173 -10.44 -6.23 -7.29
CA ASN A 173 -9.83 -4.98 -6.82
C ASN A 173 -9.27 -5.06 -5.39
N PHE A 174 -9.32 -6.23 -4.72
CA PHE A 174 -8.58 -6.50 -3.50
C PHE A 174 -7.39 -7.39 -3.81
N ARG A 175 -6.18 -6.87 -3.63
CA ARG A 175 -4.96 -7.48 -4.16
C ARG A 175 -3.88 -7.59 -3.08
N LEU A 176 -2.84 -8.33 -3.39
CA LEU A 176 -1.69 -8.50 -2.52
C LEU A 176 -0.59 -7.49 -2.90
N HIS A 177 -0.01 -6.88 -1.88
CA HIS A 177 1.23 -6.12 -1.99
C HIS A 177 2.41 -6.97 -1.54
N LEU A 178 3.50 -6.95 -2.28
CA LEU A 178 4.76 -7.57 -1.90
C LEU A 178 5.75 -6.48 -1.50
N ASP A 179 6.20 -6.50 -0.24
CA ASP A 179 7.37 -5.74 0.21
C ASP A 179 8.54 -6.70 0.43
N THR A 180 9.66 -6.45 -0.24
CA THR A 180 10.86 -7.29 -0.12
C THR A 180 11.39 -7.35 1.30
N LYS A 181 11.29 -6.25 2.07
CA LYS A 181 11.63 -6.23 3.50
C LYS A 181 10.83 -7.25 4.30
N THR A 182 9.53 -7.37 4.05
CA THR A 182 8.68 -8.36 4.72
C THR A 182 9.14 -9.77 4.37
N VAL A 183 9.39 -10.07 3.11
CA VAL A 183 9.87 -11.38 2.66
C VAL A 183 11.17 -11.76 3.37
N PHE A 184 12.14 -10.85 3.44
CA PHE A 184 13.40 -11.11 4.14
C PHE A 184 13.21 -11.30 5.64
N THR A 185 12.38 -10.48 6.27
CA THR A 185 12.12 -10.56 7.73
C THR A 185 11.37 -11.85 8.12
N THR A 186 10.40 -12.27 7.32
CA THR A 186 9.60 -13.48 7.59
C THR A 186 10.30 -14.76 7.15
N LYS A 187 11.33 -14.66 6.30
CA LYS A 187 12.07 -15.78 5.71
C LYS A 187 11.15 -16.77 4.98
N GLU A 188 10.07 -16.27 4.40
CA GLU A 188 9.20 -17.11 3.57
C GLU A 188 9.91 -17.50 2.26
N ASP A 189 9.62 -18.71 1.78
CA ASP A 189 10.14 -19.19 0.50
C ASP A 189 9.49 -18.41 -0.65
N MET A 190 10.27 -17.60 -1.31
CA MET A 190 9.82 -16.73 -2.42
C MET A 190 9.29 -17.55 -3.60
N SER A 191 9.85 -18.76 -3.84
CA SER A 191 9.33 -19.64 -4.91
C SER A 191 7.92 -20.11 -4.59
N PHE A 192 7.68 -20.52 -3.35
CA PHE A 192 6.35 -20.92 -2.88
C PHE A 192 5.36 -19.73 -2.96
N ILE A 193 5.76 -18.53 -2.53
CA ILE A 193 4.90 -17.35 -2.57
C ILE A 193 4.49 -17.05 -4.01
N VAL A 194 5.44 -17.03 -4.93
CA VAL A 194 5.19 -16.72 -6.34
C VAL A 194 4.32 -17.78 -7.00
N ASP A 195 4.57 -19.07 -6.74
CA ASP A 195 3.80 -20.16 -7.31
C ASP A 195 2.35 -20.18 -6.79
N LYS A 196 2.15 -19.82 -5.52
CA LYS A 196 0.82 -19.90 -4.90
C LYS A 196 0.02 -18.59 -4.98
N TYR A 197 0.68 -17.43 -4.91
CA TYR A 197 0.02 -16.13 -4.79
C TYR A 197 0.49 -15.10 -5.81
N GLY A 198 1.36 -15.47 -6.75
CA GLY A 198 1.92 -14.55 -7.73
C GLY A 198 0.86 -13.84 -8.58
N ASP A 199 -0.23 -14.53 -8.90
CA ASP A 199 -1.38 -14.01 -9.63
C ASP A 199 -2.16 -12.94 -8.83
N LEU A 200 -1.95 -12.84 -7.53
CA LEU A 200 -2.59 -11.87 -6.64
C LEU A 200 -1.76 -10.60 -6.43
N ILE A 201 -0.46 -10.65 -6.76
CA ILE A 201 0.45 -9.52 -6.53
C ILE A 201 0.13 -8.40 -7.53
N GLN A 202 -0.25 -7.25 -7.02
CA GLN A 202 -0.59 -6.05 -7.81
C GLN A 202 0.51 -4.99 -7.75
N HIS A 203 1.21 -4.88 -6.63
CA HIS A 203 2.22 -3.86 -6.40
C HIS A 203 3.38 -4.40 -5.59
N VAL A 204 4.57 -3.85 -5.83
CA VAL A 204 5.82 -4.30 -5.17
C VAL A 204 6.57 -3.10 -4.65
N HIS A 205 6.96 -3.13 -3.38
CA HIS A 205 8.00 -2.26 -2.84
C HIS A 205 9.32 -3.01 -2.73
N ILE A 206 10.39 -2.33 -3.11
CA ILE A 206 11.74 -2.89 -3.07
C ILE A 206 12.58 -2.03 -2.13
N SER A 207 12.99 -2.64 -1.04
CA SER A 207 13.94 -2.10 -0.07
C SER A 207 14.75 -3.24 0.53
N ASP A 208 15.90 -2.91 1.11
CA ASP A 208 16.63 -3.85 1.95
C ASP A 208 16.23 -3.69 3.43
N ASP A 209 16.83 -4.45 4.33
CA ASP A 209 16.61 -4.31 5.76
C ASP A 209 16.89 -2.86 6.21
N ASP A 210 16.10 -2.39 7.18
CA ASP A 210 16.16 -1.02 7.70
C ASP A 210 16.04 0.09 6.64
N LEU A 211 15.34 -0.21 5.52
CA LEU A 211 15.15 0.69 4.39
C LEU A 211 16.44 1.09 3.67
N ASN A 212 17.48 0.27 3.77
CA ASN A 212 18.71 0.44 3.02
C ASN A 212 18.50 0.23 1.52
N GLU A 213 19.50 0.60 0.74
CA GLU A 213 19.51 0.43 -0.71
C GLU A 213 19.35 -1.05 -1.10
N PRO A 214 18.50 -1.38 -2.06
CA PRO A 214 18.30 -2.75 -2.51
C PRO A 214 19.61 -3.44 -2.91
N GLY A 215 19.90 -4.60 -2.30
CA GLY A 215 21.11 -5.38 -2.55
C GLY A 215 22.33 -4.96 -1.75
N SER A 216 22.23 -3.96 -0.87
CA SER A 216 23.31 -3.56 0.03
C SER A 216 23.57 -4.62 1.11
N ILE A 217 22.53 -5.24 1.64
CA ILE A 217 22.57 -6.29 2.67
C ILE A 217 22.16 -7.63 2.06
N ASN A 218 20.94 -7.72 1.50
CA ASN A 218 20.37 -8.96 0.97
C ASN A 218 20.70 -9.13 -0.52
N LYS A 219 21.41 -10.20 -0.87
CA LYS A 219 21.70 -10.54 -2.28
C LYS A 219 20.52 -11.19 -3.02
N GLU A 220 19.47 -11.54 -2.30
CA GLU A 220 18.27 -12.22 -2.84
C GLU A 220 17.43 -11.34 -3.77
N HIS A 221 17.66 -10.04 -3.84
CA HIS A 221 16.97 -9.15 -4.77
C HIS A 221 17.07 -9.59 -6.25
N VAL A 222 18.19 -10.22 -6.62
CA VAL A 222 18.34 -10.81 -7.98
C VAL A 222 17.31 -11.92 -8.21
N ASN A 223 17.05 -12.76 -7.20
CA ASN A 223 16.06 -13.82 -7.29
C ASN A 223 14.63 -13.26 -7.33
N ILE A 224 14.34 -12.23 -6.52
CA ILE A 224 13.05 -11.53 -6.56
C ILE A 224 12.77 -11.00 -7.98
N SER A 225 13.74 -10.40 -8.65
CA SER A 225 13.56 -9.92 -10.02
C SER A 225 13.21 -11.04 -11.02
N LYS A 226 13.80 -12.24 -10.86
CA LYS A 226 13.46 -13.43 -11.67
C LYS A 226 12.03 -13.88 -11.41
N PHE A 227 11.59 -13.88 -10.14
CA PHE A 227 10.22 -14.25 -9.78
C PHE A 227 9.19 -13.26 -10.33
N LEU A 228 9.47 -11.94 -10.23
CA LEU A 228 8.60 -10.92 -10.81
C LEU A 228 8.47 -11.07 -12.33
N LYS A 229 9.54 -11.43 -13.03
CA LYS A 229 9.49 -11.77 -14.46
C LYS A 229 8.64 -13.01 -14.73
N LYS A 230 8.71 -14.04 -13.88
CA LYS A 230 7.91 -15.26 -14.02
C LYS A 230 6.40 -15.00 -13.96
N ILE A 231 5.95 -14.06 -13.13
CA ILE A 231 4.54 -13.65 -13.04
C ILE A 231 4.17 -12.50 -13.98
N GLU A 232 5.07 -12.15 -14.91
CA GLU A 232 4.87 -11.06 -15.88
C GLU A 232 4.51 -9.72 -15.20
N TYR A 233 5.08 -9.46 -14.01
CA TYR A 233 4.88 -8.19 -13.30
C TYR A 233 5.39 -7.02 -14.14
N LYS A 234 4.54 -5.98 -14.30
CA LYS A 234 4.78 -4.81 -15.15
C LYS A 234 4.96 -3.53 -14.36
#